data_7ac65840d4a5425001483677b02bb97f
#
_entry.id   7ac65840d4a5425001483677b02bb97f
#
_cell.length_a   1.000
_cell.length_b   1.000
_cell.length_c   1.000
_cell.angle_alpha   90.00
_cell.angle_beta   90.00
_cell.angle_gamma   90.00
#
_symmetry.space_group_name_H-M   'P 1'
#
loop_
_entity.id
_entity.type
_entity.pdbx_description
1 polymer ?
#
loop_
_entity_poly.entity_id
_entity_poly.type
_entity_poly.pdbx_seq_one_letter_code
_entity_poly.pdbx_strand_id
1 'polypeptide(L)'
;MPLAIPAPFNDWIQSWRDMLTGLLTGRDHTAQGPEITTRDVIKALAVIIMVCDHIGYYFYPDNPWWRAFGRIGFPVWFFFAGYSRTGGFSHQLIPGILAIMLAKAICFGTVLPLNALVTILIIRYLITLIPPDFYLRTPDKLISVLVAGVLATLFYGPTNMLFEYGSVGLFFGYLGYACYHTPDSLKRRILALTAFMAFIIS
;
A
#
# COMPACT_ATOMS: atom_id res chain seq x y z
N MET A 1 -22.42 -18.30 32.03
CA MET A 1 -22.63 -18.18 30.58
C MET A 1 -21.30 -17.80 29.97
N PRO A 2 -20.62 -18.66 29.18
CA PRO A 2 -19.38 -18.27 28.54
C PRO A 2 -19.73 -17.29 27.39
N LEU A 3 -19.05 -16.15 27.34
CA LEU A 3 -19.15 -15.18 26.27
C LEU A 3 -18.74 -15.86 24.95
N ALA A 4 -19.69 -16.02 24.05
CA ALA A 4 -19.45 -16.52 22.71
C ALA A 4 -18.64 -15.47 21.95
N ILE A 5 -17.37 -15.77 21.67
CA ILE A 5 -16.49 -14.94 20.85
C ILE A 5 -17.03 -14.96 19.41
N PRO A 6 -17.18 -13.80 18.74
CA PRO A 6 -17.66 -13.75 17.38
C PRO A 6 -16.81 -14.59 16.42
N ALA A 7 -17.45 -15.32 15.50
CA ALA A 7 -16.80 -16.24 14.56
C ALA A 7 -15.57 -15.66 13.84
N PRO A 8 -15.57 -14.41 13.32
CA PRO A 8 -14.41 -13.85 12.63
C PRO A 8 -13.19 -13.64 13.55
N PHE A 9 -13.37 -13.50 14.84
CA PHE A 9 -12.28 -13.37 15.80
C PHE A 9 -11.64 -14.72 16.13
N ASN A 10 -12.46 -15.79 16.18
CA ASN A 10 -11.97 -17.16 16.35
C ASN A 10 -11.12 -17.61 15.15
N ASP A 11 -11.54 -17.30 13.93
CA ASP A 11 -10.80 -17.64 12.71
C ASP A 11 -9.43 -16.93 12.66
N TRP A 12 -9.38 -15.69 13.14
CA TRP A 12 -8.13 -14.93 13.25
C TRP A 12 -7.19 -15.56 14.28
N ILE A 13 -7.66 -15.93 15.47
CA ILE A 13 -6.85 -16.59 16.51
C ILE A 13 -6.36 -17.96 16.01
N GLN A 14 -7.20 -18.72 15.35
CA GLN A 14 -6.83 -20.00 14.75
C GLN A 14 -5.72 -19.83 13.72
N SER A 15 -5.86 -18.89 12.81
CA SER A 15 -4.84 -18.57 11.79
C SER A 15 -3.48 -18.24 12.40
N TRP A 16 -3.44 -17.45 13.49
CA TRP A 16 -2.20 -17.15 14.21
C TRP A 16 -1.62 -18.38 14.93
N ARG A 17 -2.47 -19.20 15.54
CA ARG A 17 -2.03 -20.44 16.19
C ARG A 17 -1.45 -21.42 15.19
N ASP A 18 -2.08 -21.57 14.02
CA ASP A 18 -1.63 -22.48 12.96
C ASP A 18 -0.30 -22.00 12.37
N MET A 19 -0.13 -20.68 12.21
CA MET A 19 1.13 -20.07 11.78
C MET A 19 2.24 -20.29 12.81
N LEU A 20 1.97 -20.06 14.09
CA LEU A 20 2.96 -20.25 15.17
C LEU A 20 3.30 -21.73 15.37
N THR A 21 2.32 -22.61 15.29
CA THR A 21 2.57 -24.07 15.39
C THR A 21 3.35 -24.58 14.18
N GLY A 22 3.10 -24.06 12.97
CA GLY A 22 3.88 -24.36 11.77
C GLY A 22 5.35 -23.96 11.93
N LEU A 23 5.60 -22.77 12.46
CA LEU A 23 6.95 -22.26 12.73
C LEU A 23 7.69 -23.07 13.80
N LEU A 24 6.99 -23.51 14.85
CA LEU A 24 7.60 -24.23 15.97
C LEU A 24 7.79 -25.72 15.73
N THR A 25 6.95 -26.34 14.91
CA THR A 25 6.96 -27.81 14.70
C THR A 25 7.70 -28.25 13.45
N GLY A 26 8.12 -27.30 12.59
CA GLY A 26 8.78 -27.64 11.31
C GLY A 26 7.96 -28.58 10.42
N ARG A 27 6.65 -28.69 10.67
CA ARG A 27 5.76 -29.49 9.82
C ARG A 27 5.53 -28.71 8.54
N ASP A 28 6.32 -29.05 7.54
CA ASP A 28 5.97 -28.79 6.15
C ASP A 28 4.59 -29.41 5.89
N HIS A 29 3.57 -28.55 5.86
CA HIS A 29 2.38 -28.91 5.14
C HIS A 29 2.81 -29.03 3.68
N THR A 30 3.00 -30.26 3.22
CA THR A 30 3.18 -30.64 1.82
C THR A 30 1.87 -30.45 1.04
N ALA A 31 1.23 -29.30 1.19
CA ALA A 31 0.43 -28.69 0.17
C ALA A 31 1.41 -27.86 -0.65
N GLN A 32 1.44 -28.01 -1.96
CA GLN A 32 2.17 -27.19 -2.91
C GLN A 32 2.28 -25.77 -2.37
N GLY A 33 3.45 -25.42 -1.83
CA GLY A 33 3.65 -24.11 -1.21
C GLY A 33 3.31 -23.05 -2.25
N PRO A 34 2.70 -21.92 -1.89
CA PRO A 34 2.35 -20.88 -2.84
C PRO A 34 3.60 -20.52 -3.62
N GLU A 35 3.57 -20.77 -4.94
CA GLU A 35 4.69 -20.43 -5.82
C GLU A 35 5.04 -18.95 -5.60
N ILE A 36 6.30 -18.68 -5.23
CA ILE A 36 6.78 -17.31 -5.03
C ILE A 36 6.66 -16.59 -6.36
N THR A 37 5.75 -15.65 -6.43
CA THR A 37 5.54 -14.87 -7.63
C THR A 37 6.50 -13.67 -7.70
N THR A 38 6.76 -13.17 -8.89
CA THR A 38 7.53 -11.92 -9.07
C THR A 38 6.96 -10.78 -8.24
N ARG A 39 5.63 -10.77 -8.02
CA ARG A 39 4.97 -9.76 -7.18
C ARG A 39 5.39 -9.86 -5.71
N ASP A 40 5.57 -11.07 -5.21
CA ASP A 40 5.96 -11.29 -3.82
C ASP A 40 7.41 -10.86 -3.60
N VAL A 41 8.28 -11.11 -4.59
CA VAL A 41 9.66 -10.61 -4.57
C VAL A 41 9.70 -9.08 -4.57
N ILE A 42 8.92 -8.42 -5.43
CA ILE A 42 8.88 -6.95 -5.48
C ILE A 42 8.35 -6.37 -4.16
N LYS A 43 7.31 -6.97 -3.57
CA LYS A 43 6.80 -6.57 -2.25
C LYS A 43 7.85 -6.75 -1.16
N ALA A 44 8.58 -7.86 -1.15
CA ALA A 44 9.64 -8.12 -0.19
C ALA A 44 10.78 -7.09 -0.32
N LEU A 45 11.20 -6.77 -1.54
CA LEU A 45 12.17 -5.70 -1.79
C LEU A 45 11.67 -4.34 -1.29
N ALA A 46 10.39 -4.02 -1.53
CA ALA A 46 9.81 -2.78 -1.03
C ALA A 46 9.77 -2.71 0.51
N VAL A 47 9.60 -3.86 1.22
CA VAL A 47 9.76 -3.92 2.69
C VAL A 47 11.19 -3.59 3.10
N ILE A 48 12.19 -4.19 2.45
CA ILE A 48 13.60 -3.93 2.75
C ILE A 48 13.92 -2.45 2.56
N ILE A 49 13.48 -1.86 1.46
CA ILE A 49 13.68 -0.44 1.16
C ILE A 49 12.99 0.43 2.23
N MET A 50 11.79 0.08 2.67
CA MET A 50 11.09 0.78 3.75
C MET A 50 11.86 0.70 5.08
N VAL A 51 12.45 -0.46 5.41
CA VAL A 51 13.30 -0.59 6.60
C VAL A 51 14.53 0.31 6.49
N CYS A 52 15.16 0.39 5.31
CA CYS A 52 16.27 1.31 5.05
C CYS A 52 15.86 2.78 5.26
N ASP A 53 14.65 3.19 4.82
CA ASP A 53 14.12 4.53 5.05
C ASP A 53 14.02 4.85 6.55
N HIS A 54 13.48 3.92 7.33
CA HIS A 54 13.34 4.10 8.78
C HIS A 54 14.70 4.13 9.49
N ILE A 55 15.65 3.29 9.09
CA ILE A 55 17.02 3.34 9.60
C ILE A 55 17.63 4.72 9.31
N GLY A 56 17.49 5.22 8.08
CA GLY A 56 17.96 6.55 7.71
C GLY A 56 17.30 7.65 8.54
N TYR A 57 16.01 7.58 8.73
CA TYR A 57 15.26 8.58 9.48
C TYR A 57 15.68 8.67 10.95
N TYR A 58 15.88 7.52 11.63
CA TYR A 58 16.14 7.50 13.06
C TYR A 58 17.62 7.55 13.42
N PHE A 59 18.51 6.97 12.61
CA PHE A 59 19.92 6.83 12.94
C PHE A 59 20.85 7.73 12.13
N TYR A 60 20.41 8.18 10.94
CA TYR A 60 21.22 9.00 10.03
C TYR A 60 20.43 10.19 9.48
N PRO A 61 19.86 11.06 10.35
CA PRO A 61 18.97 12.14 9.92
C PRO A 61 19.65 13.16 8.99
N ASP A 62 20.96 13.34 9.15
CA ASP A 62 21.77 14.30 8.37
C ASP A 62 22.14 13.76 6.97
N ASN A 63 21.89 12.48 6.70
CA ASN A 63 22.26 11.88 5.41
C ASN A 63 21.00 11.69 4.53
N PRO A 64 20.78 12.58 3.53
CA PRO A 64 19.59 12.55 2.69
C PRO A 64 19.47 11.31 1.79
N TRP A 65 20.58 10.63 1.52
CA TRP A 65 20.61 9.46 0.62
C TRP A 65 19.78 8.29 1.15
N TRP A 66 19.78 8.05 2.44
CA TRP A 66 18.96 7.00 3.05
C TRP A 66 17.48 7.24 2.82
N ARG A 67 17.05 8.48 2.97
CA ARG A 67 15.65 8.87 2.75
C ARG A 67 15.27 8.85 1.27
N ALA A 68 16.18 9.33 0.39
CA ALA A 68 15.96 9.29 -1.05
C ALA A 68 15.78 7.84 -1.53
N PHE A 69 16.66 6.93 -1.07
CA PHE A 69 16.56 5.51 -1.39
C PHE A 69 15.29 4.88 -0.79
N GLY A 70 14.97 5.18 0.46
CA GLY A 70 13.79 4.63 1.15
C GLY A 70 12.47 5.04 0.50
N ARG A 71 12.40 6.26 -0.04
CA ARG A 71 11.20 6.78 -0.72
C ARG A 71 10.86 6.05 -2.02
N ILE A 72 11.80 5.34 -2.63
CA ILE A 72 11.52 4.51 -3.83
C ILE A 72 10.55 3.36 -3.51
N GLY A 73 10.50 2.92 -2.26
CA GLY A 73 9.66 1.78 -1.85
C GLY A 73 8.16 2.07 -1.75
N PHE A 74 7.74 3.29 -1.36
CA PHE A 74 6.33 3.55 -1.10
C PHE A 74 5.42 3.52 -2.35
N PRO A 75 5.85 3.98 -3.55
CA PRO A 75 5.02 3.87 -4.75
C PRO A 75 4.62 2.43 -5.05
N VAL A 76 5.51 1.49 -4.76
CA VAL A 76 5.28 0.05 -4.95
C VAL A 76 4.12 -0.44 -4.09
N TRP A 77 4.07 -0.03 -2.82
CA TRP A 77 3.00 -0.41 -1.91
C TRP A 77 1.64 0.13 -2.33
N PHE A 78 1.58 1.42 -2.65
CA PHE A 78 0.34 2.04 -3.10
C PHE A 78 -0.12 1.49 -4.44
N PHE A 79 0.82 1.26 -5.38
CA PHE A 79 0.52 0.63 -6.65
C PHE A 79 -0.10 -0.77 -6.46
N PHE A 80 0.50 -1.63 -5.62
CA PHE A 80 -0.05 -2.95 -5.38
C PHE A 80 -1.35 -2.93 -4.58
N ALA A 81 -1.57 -1.95 -3.74
CA ALA A 81 -2.86 -1.75 -3.09
C ALA A 81 -3.98 -1.53 -4.13
N GLY A 82 -3.68 -0.74 -5.17
CA GLY A 82 -4.57 -0.50 -6.29
C GLY A 82 -4.66 -1.66 -7.28
N TYR A 83 -3.58 -2.36 -7.52
CA TYR A 83 -3.51 -3.51 -8.44
C TYR A 83 -4.17 -4.78 -7.87
N SER A 84 -4.56 -4.77 -6.61
CA SER A 84 -5.17 -5.92 -5.95
C SER A 84 -6.57 -6.20 -6.48
N ARG A 85 -6.87 -7.48 -6.78
CA ARG A 85 -8.21 -7.96 -7.14
C ARG A 85 -9.22 -7.80 -6.02
N THR A 86 -8.75 -7.93 -4.78
CA THR A 86 -9.60 -7.85 -3.60
C THR A 86 -9.68 -6.40 -3.15
N GLY A 87 -10.60 -5.65 -3.74
CA GLY A 87 -11.08 -4.40 -3.15
C GLY A 87 -11.74 -4.69 -1.81
N GLY A 88 -11.86 -3.68 -0.97
CA GLY A 88 -12.60 -3.77 0.28
C GLY A 88 -11.75 -3.47 1.51
N PHE A 89 -12.47 -3.29 2.59
CA PHE A 89 -11.92 -2.91 3.88
C PHE A 89 -11.12 -4.07 4.47
N SER A 90 -9.82 -3.91 4.59
CA SER A 90 -8.95 -4.92 5.21
C SER A 90 -8.86 -4.68 6.71
N HIS A 91 -9.67 -5.41 7.48
CA HIS A 91 -9.64 -5.36 8.95
C HIS A 91 -8.25 -5.67 9.53
N GLN A 92 -7.43 -6.43 8.79
CA GLN A 92 -6.08 -6.80 9.21
C GLN A 92 -5.12 -5.59 9.30
N LEU A 93 -5.40 -4.48 8.59
CA LEU A 93 -4.60 -3.27 8.66
C LEU A 93 -4.91 -2.42 9.91
N ILE A 94 -6.09 -2.57 10.52
CA ILE A 94 -6.53 -1.74 11.63
C ILE A 94 -5.59 -1.82 12.84
N PRO A 95 -5.19 -3.02 13.33
CA PRO A 95 -4.28 -3.10 14.45
C PRO A 95 -2.94 -2.39 14.20
N GLY A 96 -2.39 -2.53 12.99
CA GLY A 96 -1.17 -1.84 12.58
C GLY A 96 -1.33 -0.32 12.54
N ILE A 97 -2.44 0.17 11.99
CA ILE A 97 -2.77 1.60 11.97
C ILE A 97 -2.83 2.15 13.40
N LEU A 98 -3.60 1.49 14.27
CA LEU A 98 -3.79 1.93 15.65
C LEU A 98 -2.47 1.91 16.44
N ALA A 99 -1.65 0.86 16.27
CA ALA A 99 -0.37 0.74 16.94
C ALA A 99 0.59 1.89 16.55
N ILE A 100 0.70 2.19 15.25
CA ILE A 100 1.57 3.27 14.77
C ILE A 100 1.02 4.64 15.20
N MET A 101 -0.30 4.87 15.13
CA MET A 101 -0.90 6.12 15.56
C MET A 101 -0.72 6.34 17.07
N LEU A 102 -0.88 5.30 17.88
CA LEU A 102 -0.66 5.37 19.31
C LEU A 102 0.81 5.66 19.61
N ALA A 103 1.74 4.98 18.96
CA ALA A 103 3.17 5.24 19.10
C ALA A 103 3.53 6.69 18.74
N LYS A 104 2.99 7.24 17.63
CA LYS A 104 3.19 8.65 17.25
C LYS A 104 2.62 9.60 18.30
N ALA A 105 1.42 9.33 18.82
CA ALA A 105 0.80 10.16 19.86
C ALA A 105 1.64 10.18 21.14
N ILE A 106 2.17 9.03 21.56
CA ILE A 106 3.00 8.92 22.78
C ILE A 106 4.37 9.57 22.58
N CYS A 107 5.05 9.30 21.45
CA CYS A 107 6.43 9.74 21.24
C CYS A 107 6.52 11.20 20.78
N PHE A 108 5.56 11.69 20.00
CA PHE A 108 5.63 13.00 19.37
C PHE A 108 4.47 13.93 19.71
N GLY A 109 3.48 13.49 20.49
CA GLY A 109 2.32 14.28 20.87
C GLY A 109 1.39 14.64 19.70
N THR A 110 1.58 14.05 18.52
CA THR A 110 0.79 14.33 17.32
C THR A 110 0.30 13.06 16.67
N VAL A 111 -0.87 13.12 16.04
CA VAL A 111 -1.45 12.02 15.26
C VAL A 111 -1.30 12.27 13.76
N LEU A 112 -1.21 13.53 13.37
CA LEU A 112 -1.03 13.94 11.97
C LEU A 112 0.44 14.11 11.61
N PRO A 113 0.80 13.88 10.35
CA PRO A 113 -0.01 13.26 9.28
C PRO A 113 -0.30 11.78 9.57
N LEU A 114 -1.43 11.29 9.04
CA LEU A 114 -1.84 9.89 9.16
C LEU A 114 -0.84 9.00 8.41
N ASN A 115 -0.57 7.81 8.97
CA ASN A 115 0.44 6.91 8.43
C ASN A 115 0.07 6.31 7.06
N ALA A 116 1.06 5.78 6.35
CA ALA A 116 0.92 5.17 5.03
C ALA A 116 -0.14 4.05 4.97
N LEU A 117 -0.36 3.31 6.08
CA LEU A 117 -1.36 2.24 6.14
C LEU A 117 -2.78 2.79 6.00
N VAL A 118 -3.05 4.00 6.53
CA VAL A 118 -4.34 4.69 6.34
C VAL A 118 -4.53 5.03 4.87
N THR A 119 -3.49 5.53 4.20
CA THR A 119 -3.54 5.82 2.76
C THR A 119 -3.84 4.54 1.95
N ILE A 120 -3.21 3.41 2.28
CA ILE A 120 -3.51 2.10 1.66
C ILE A 120 -4.97 1.70 1.88
N LEU A 121 -5.49 1.89 3.09
CA LEU A 121 -6.87 1.59 3.41
C LEU A 121 -7.85 2.44 2.58
N ILE A 122 -7.56 3.73 2.45
CA ILE A 122 -8.36 4.66 1.64
C ILE A 122 -8.31 4.26 0.16
N ILE A 123 -7.13 3.95 -0.39
CA ILE A 123 -7.00 3.47 -1.77
C ILE A 123 -7.90 2.25 -2.00
N ARG A 124 -7.81 1.26 -1.12
CA ARG A 124 -8.62 0.04 -1.24
C ARG A 124 -10.12 0.34 -1.16
N TYR A 125 -10.53 1.25 -0.31
CA TYR A 125 -11.92 1.68 -0.21
C TYR A 125 -12.38 2.45 -1.46
N LEU A 126 -11.60 3.44 -1.92
CA LEU A 126 -11.93 4.23 -3.11
C LEU A 126 -12.08 3.36 -4.36
N ILE A 127 -11.25 2.33 -4.51
CA ILE A 127 -11.34 1.39 -5.63
C ILE A 127 -12.69 0.65 -5.61
N THR A 128 -13.26 0.34 -4.46
CA THR A 128 -14.58 -0.30 -4.38
C THR A 128 -15.72 0.61 -4.82
N LEU A 129 -15.52 1.93 -4.72
CA LEU A 129 -16.50 2.92 -5.14
C LEU A 129 -16.49 3.16 -6.66
N ILE A 130 -15.41 2.77 -7.35
CA ILE A 130 -15.31 2.91 -8.80
C ILE A 130 -16.11 1.77 -9.45
N PRO A 131 -17.20 2.08 -10.20
CA PRO A 131 -17.94 1.05 -10.89
C PRO A 131 -17.03 0.29 -11.87
N PRO A 132 -17.17 -1.03 -11.99
CA PRO A 132 -16.33 -1.84 -12.89
C PRO A 132 -16.36 -1.33 -14.34
N ASP A 133 -17.49 -0.79 -14.78
CA ASP A 133 -17.69 -0.26 -16.13
C ASP A 133 -17.11 1.13 -16.33
N PHE A 134 -16.84 1.89 -15.26
CA PHE A 134 -16.35 3.26 -15.36
C PHE A 134 -15.05 3.33 -16.15
N TYR A 135 -14.08 2.49 -15.76
CA TYR A 135 -12.80 2.46 -16.43
C TYR A 135 -12.86 1.89 -17.86
N LEU A 136 -13.76 0.93 -18.09
CA LEU A 136 -13.97 0.35 -19.44
C LEU A 136 -14.61 1.35 -20.39
N ARG A 137 -15.49 2.22 -19.90
CA ARG A 137 -16.19 3.26 -20.67
C ARG A 137 -15.34 4.51 -20.91
N THR A 138 -14.27 4.71 -20.18
CA THR A 138 -13.39 5.87 -20.36
C THR A 138 -12.68 5.76 -21.72
N PRO A 139 -12.96 6.65 -22.69
CA PRO A 139 -12.47 6.51 -24.07
C PRO A 139 -10.94 6.65 -24.14
N ASP A 140 -10.36 7.43 -23.25
CA ASP A 140 -8.91 7.65 -23.23
C ASP A 140 -8.33 7.46 -21.82
N LYS A 141 -7.87 6.22 -21.58
CA LYS A 141 -7.31 5.80 -20.28
C LYS A 141 -6.02 6.54 -19.93
N LEU A 142 -5.25 6.95 -20.94
CA LEU A 142 -4.03 7.71 -20.73
C LEU A 142 -4.34 9.11 -20.22
N ILE A 143 -5.33 9.77 -20.82
CA ILE A 143 -5.77 11.10 -20.37
C ILE A 143 -6.26 11.03 -18.92
N SER A 144 -7.03 10.02 -18.55
CA SER A 144 -7.50 9.89 -17.16
C SER A 144 -6.35 9.77 -16.16
N VAL A 145 -5.29 9.05 -16.51
CA VAL A 145 -4.10 8.93 -15.66
C VAL A 145 -3.32 10.23 -15.61
N LEU A 146 -3.16 10.93 -16.73
CA LEU A 146 -2.50 12.25 -16.76
C LEU A 146 -3.26 13.28 -15.93
N VAL A 147 -4.58 13.35 -16.06
CA VAL A 147 -5.43 14.23 -15.25
C VAL A 147 -5.31 13.88 -13.76
N ALA A 148 -5.36 12.61 -13.41
CA ALA A 148 -5.17 12.19 -12.02
C ALA A 148 -3.79 12.57 -11.48
N GLY A 149 -2.73 12.47 -12.29
CA GLY A 149 -1.37 12.89 -11.93
C GLY A 149 -1.28 14.40 -11.70
N VAL A 150 -1.86 15.21 -12.60
CA VAL A 150 -1.91 16.68 -12.44
C VAL A 150 -2.67 17.06 -11.16
N LEU A 151 -3.84 16.45 -10.93
CA LEU A 151 -4.62 16.70 -9.71
C LEU A 151 -3.83 16.29 -8.46
N ALA A 152 -3.16 15.14 -8.48
CA ALA A 152 -2.34 14.69 -7.36
C ALA A 152 -1.22 15.69 -7.04
N THR A 153 -0.58 16.26 -8.05
CA THR A 153 0.48 17.26 -7.87
C THR A 153 -0.10 18.58 -7.31
N LEU A 154 -1.23 19.04 -7.84
CA LEU A 154 -1.87 20.28 -7.38
C LEU A 154 -2.34 20.19 -5.91
N PHE A 155 -2.86 19.02 -5.51
CA PHE A 155 -3.38 18.82 -4.15
C PHE A 155 -2.34 18.21 -3.19
N TYR A 156 -1.09 18.04 -3.61
CA TYR A 156 -0.06 17.44 -2.77
C TYR A 156 0.15 18.20 -1.45
N GLY A 157 0.34 19.53 -1.50
CA GLY A 157 0.59 20.34 -0.31
C GLY A 157 -0.48 20.18 0.77
N PRO A 158 -1.77 20.47 0.49
CA PRO A 158 -2.85 20.31 1.46
C PRO A 158 -3.02 18.86 1.95
N THR A 159 -2.90 17.88 1.06
CA THR A 159 -3.12 16.48 1.42
C THR A 159 -1.96 15.88 2.20
N ASN A 160 -0.73 16.36 2.01
CA ASN A 160 0.45 15.92 2.75
C ASN A 160 0.41 16.34 4.24
N MET A 161 -0.39 17.34 4.59
CA MET A 161 -0.67 17.69 6.00
C MET A 161 -1.56 16.66 6.69
N LEU A 162 -2.40 15.96 5.92
CA LEU A 162 -3.36 14.97 6.43
C LEU A 162 -2.81 13.55 6.35
N PHE A 163 -2.12 13.22 5.26
CA PHE A 163 -1.61 11.88 4.94
C PHE A 163 -0.11 11.95 4.63
N GLU A 164 0.64 10.99 5.12
CA GLU A 164 2.11 10.95 5.01
C GLU A 164 2.63 11.07 3.57
N TYR A 165 1.88 10.60 2.58
CA TYR A 165 2.24 10.70 1.15
C TYR A 165 1.21 11.48 0.33
N GLY A 166 0.25 12.12 0.99
CA GLY A 166 -0.75 12.98 0.37
C GLY A 166 -1.48 12.36 -0.83
N SER A 167 -1.84 13.20 -1.77
CA SER A 167 -2.51 12.82 -3.02
C SER A 167 -1.65 11.95 -3.95
N VAL A 168 -0.32 12.03 -3.84
CA VAL A 168 0.60 11.21 -4.64
C VAL A 168 0.44 9.72 -4.31
N GLY A 169 0.25 9.37 -3.03
CA GLY A 169 -0.06 8.00 -2.64
C GLY A 169 -1.35 7.49 -3.28
N LEU A 170 -2.40 8.33 -3.30
CA LEU A 170 -3.67 8.00 -3.96
C LEU A 170 -3.51 7.83 -5.47
N PHE A 171 -2.69 8.66 -6.10
CA PHE A 171 -2.38 8.55 -7.52
C PHE A 171 -1.71 7.22 -7.88
N PHE A 172 -0.73 6.77 -7.10
CA PHE A 172 -0.11 5.46 -7.33
C PHE A 172 -1.11 4.31 -7.14
N GLY A 173 -2.04 4.43 -6.18
CA GLY A 173 -3.14 3.49 -6.04
C GLY A 173 -4.04 3.46 -7.27
N TYR A 174 -4.45 4.63 -7.77
CA TYR A 174 -5.23 4.72 -9.00
C TYR A 174 -4.48 4.15 -10.20
N LEU A 175 -3.19 4.41 -10.31
CA LEU A 175 -2.35 3.85 -11.38
C LEU A 175 -2.32 2.32 -11.34
N GLY A 176 -2.20 1.72 -10.15
CA GLY A 176 -2.28 0.28 -9.98
C GLY A 176 -3.61 -0.28 -10.48
N TYR A 177 -4.72 0.37 -10.11
CA TYR A 177 -6.06 0.02 -10.58
C TYR A 177 -6.17 0.13 -12.11
N ALA A 178 -5.70 1.24 -12.69
CA ALA A 178 -5.70 1.47 -14.12
C ALA A 178 -4.89 0.41 -14.88
N CYS A 179 -3.70 0.07 -14.38
CA CYS A 179 -2.86 -0.98 -14.95
C CYS A 179 -3.51 -2.36 -14.87
N TYR A 180 -4.25 -2.65 -13.81
CA TYR A 180 -4.98 -3.91 -13.68
C TYR A 180 -6.05 -4.08 -14.76
N HIS A 181 -6.80 -3.02 -15.07
CA HIS A 181 -7.90 -3.04 -16.04
C HIS A 181 -7.46 -2.76 -17.48
N THR A 182 -6.17 -2.54 -17.74
CA THR A 182 -5.64 -2.34 -19.09
C THR A 182 -5.10 -3.65 -19.63
N PRO A 183 -5.72 -4.28 -20.65
CA PRO A 183 -5.30 -5.59 -21.16
C PRO A 183 -3.97 -5.55 -21.93
N ASP A 184 -3.57 -4.40 -22.42
CA ASP A 184 -2.37 -4.22 -23.22
C ASP A 184 -1.11 -4.09 -22.35
N SER A 185 -0.18 -5.02 -22.51
CA SER A 185 1.07 -5.04 -21.74
C SER A 185 1.95 -3.81 -21.96
N LEU A 186 1.92 -3.22 -23.16
CA LEU A 186 2.69 -2.03 -23.48
C LEU A 186 2.13 -0.79 -22.76
N LYS A 187 0.82 -0.60 -22.77
CA LYS A 187 0.16 0.50 -22.05
C LYS A 187 0.42 0.41 -20.55
N ARG A 188 0.37 -0.80 -19.97
CA ARG A 188 0.73 -1.01 -18.56
C ARG A 188 2.16 -0.58 -18.24
N ARG A 189 3.12 -0.90 -19.12
CA ARG A 189 4.52 -0.47 -18.93
C ARG A 189 4.68 1.04 -19.02
N ILE A 190 4.02 1.68 -20.00
CA ILE A 190 4.04 3.14 -20.14
C ILE A 190 3.43 3.82 -18.93
N LEU A 191 2.29 3.35 -18.44
CA LEU A 191 1.64 3.87 -17.25
C LEU A 191 2.53 3.73 -16.00
N ALA A 192 3.20 2.60 -15.83
CA ALA A 192 4.13 2.39 -14.72
C ALA A 192 5.36 3.30 -14.82
N LEU A 193 5.94 3.46 -16.01
CA LEU A 193 7.08 4.35 -16.23
C LEU A 193 6.73 5.83 -16.01
N THR A 194 5.56 6.28 -16.48
CA THR A 194 5.13 7.67 -16.28
C THR A 194 4.93 8.01 -14.81
N ALA A 195 4.38 7.07 -14.04
CA ALA A 195 4.24 7.25 -12.60
C ALA A 195 5.58 7.28 -11.87
N PHE A 196 6.51 6.40 -12.26
CA PHE A 196 7.85 6.38 -11.70
C PHE A 196 8.61 7.68 -11.99
N MET A 197 8.52 8.20 -13.22
CA MET A 197 9.12 9.47 -13.59
C MET A 197 8.49 10.66 -12.86
N ALA A 198 7.16 10.68 -12.70
CA ALA A 198 6.48 11.72 -11.93
C ALA A 198 6.93 11.74 -10.46
N PHE A 199 7.29 10.58 -9.91
CA PHE A 199 7.82 10.47 -8.55
C PHE A 199 9.26 11.00 -8.42
N ILE A 200 10.13 10.78 -9.43
CA ILE A 200 11.52 11.27 -9.39
C ILE A 200 11.56 12.80 -9.49
N ILE A 201 10.56 13.41 -10.14
CA ILE A 201 10.50 14.86 -10.38
C ILE A 201 9.84 15.60 -9.19
N SER A 202 9.07 14.90 -8.36
CA SER A 202 8.41 15.46 -7.16
C SER A 202 9.30 15.37 -5.93
#